data_dc533516875c02f99f07ed37f9f9dcb9
#
_entry.id   dc533516875c02f99f07ed37f9f9dcb9
#
_cell.length_a   1.000
_cell.length_b   1.000
_cell.length_c   1.000
_cell.angle_alpha   90.00
_cell.angle_beta   90.00
_cell.angle_gamma   90.00
#
_symmetry.space_group_name_H-M   'P 1'
#
loop_
_entity.id
_entity.type
_entity.pdbx_description
1 polymer ?
#
loop_
_entity_poly.entity_id
_entity_poly.type
_entity_poly.pdbx_seq_one_letter_code
_entity_poly.pdbx_strand_id
1 'polypeptide(L)'
;RERERHKVPYGATLNVKADQALKAGTALANWDPLTRPIITEFAGRAKFENVEEGVTVAKQVDEVTGLSTLVVIDPKRRGATKIVRPQVKLLDAAGQEVKIPGTDHSVTIGFQVGSLIQIRDGQDLSPGEVLARIPMEGQKTRDITGGLPRVAELFEARSPKDKGTLAEITGTVSFGKETKGKNRLQITSPEGQVHEELVAKEKNILVHEGQVVNKGESIVDGPADPQDILRLLGIEELARYIVDEVQDVYRLQGVKINDKHIEVIVRQMLRRVQIVNAGDTSYIAGEQVERSELLDTNDKMRDEGKLPATHADVLLGITKASLSTDSFISAASFQETTRVLTEAAIMGKRDELRGLKENVIVGRLIPAGTGMAFHIARKAKEDMDESERRAIAMQEAEELAAAQLAGVDAASQAAAAADDAN
;
A
#
# COMPACT_ATOMS: atom_id res chain seq x y z
N ARG A 1 -2.73 -18.77 -19.92
CA ARG A 1 -3.51 -17.63 -19.41
C ARG A 1 -3.93 -17.95 -17.98
N GLU A 2 -3.44 -17.17 -17.00
CA GLU A 2 -3.83 -17.28 -15.59
C GLU A 2 -5.35 -17.09 -15.46
N ARG A 3 -6.01 -17.94 -14.66
CA ARG A 3 -7.46 -17.86 -14.40
C ARG A 3 -7.75 -17.45 -12.97
N GLU A 4 -7.00 -18.00 -12.02
CA GLU A 4 -7.19 -17.74 -10.59
C GLU A 4 -5.82 -17.74 -9.91
N ARG A 5 -5.66 -16.91 -8.89
CA ARG A 5 -4.47 -16.83 -8.03
C ARG A 5 -4.89 -16.87 -6.57
N HIS A 6 -4.44 -17.85 -5.85
CA HIS A 6 -4.71 -18.02 -4.44
C HIS A 6 -3.42 -17.97 -3.63
N LYS A 7 -3.34 -17.09 -2.63
CA LYS A 7 -2.23 -17.06 -1.68
C LYS A 7 -2.44 -18.17 -0.65
N VAL A 8 -1.46 -19.01 -0.46
CA VAL A 8 -1.47 -20.08 0.53
C VAL A 8 -0.73 -19.60 1.78
N PRO A 9 -1.34 -19.68 2.99
CA PRO A 9 -0.69 -19.28 4.23
C PRO A 9 0.56 -20.12 4.52
N TYR A 10 1.55 -19.50 5.19
CA TYR A 10 2.74 -20.20 5.66
C TYR A 10 2.37 -21.35 6.61
N GLY A 11 2.96 -22.52 6.40
CA GLY A 11 2.66 -23.72 7.17
C GLY A 11 1.40 -24.48 6.75
N ALA A 12 0.73 -24.07 5.67
CA ALA A 12 -0.36 -24.86 5.07
C ALA A 12 0.19 -26.10 4.35
N THR A 13 -0.58 -27.18 4.37
CA THR A 13 -0.28 -28.41 3.65
C THR A 13 -0.88 -28.34 2.24
N LEU A 14 -0.04 -28.39 1.21
CA LEU A 14 -0.48 -28.45 -0.18
C LEU A 14 -0.96 -29.84 -0.53
N ASN A 15 -2.18 -29.95 -1.08
CA ASN A 15 -2.75 -31.22 -1.55
C ASN A 15 -2.50 -31.46 -3.05
N VAL A 16 -1.87 -30.52 -3.74
CA VAL A 16 -1.65 -30.55 -5.19
C VAL A 16 -0.18 -30.41 -5.52
N LYS A 17 0.21 -30.96 -6.66
CA LYS A 17 1.57 -30.87 -7.21
C LYS A 17 1.62 -29.83 -8.33
N ALA A 18 2.82 -29.33 -8.63
CA ALA A 18 3.04 -28.47 -9.79
C ALA A 18 2.57 -29.17 -11.08
N ASP A 19 1.98 -28.40 -12.00
CA ASP A 19 1.47 -28.86 -13.31
C ASP A 19 0.36 -29.92 -13.26
N GLN A 20 -0.27 -30.13 -12.11
CA GLN A 20 -1.39 -31.07 -11.97
C GLN A 20 -2.67 -30.49 -12.56
N ALA A 21 -3.37 -31.25 -13.42
CA ALA A 21 -4.69 -30.87 -13.91
C ALA A 21 -5.73 -30.99 -12.79
N LEU A 22 -6.45 -29.90 -12.51
CA LEU A 22 -7.41 -29.80 -11.42
C LEU A 22 -8.83 -29.67 -11.95
N LYS A 23 -9.78 -30.26 -11.24
CA LYS A 23 -11.23 -30.07 -11.45
C LYS A 23 -11.74 -28.96 -10.52
N ALA A 24 -12.80 -28.28 -10.95
CA ALA A 24 -13.49 -27.32 -10.09
C ALA A 24 -13.94 -27.98 -8.77
N GLY A 25 -13.70 -27.29 -7.63
CA GLY A 25 -14.02 -27.81 -6.29
C GLY A 25 -12.94 -28.66 -5.62
N THR A 26 -11.78 -28.86 -6.27
CA THR A 26 -10.66 -29.60 -5.64
C THR A 26 -9.98 -28.74 -4.57
N ALA A 27 -9.81 -29.29 -3.36
CA ALA A 27 -9.08 -28.62 -2.29
C ALA A 27 -7.60 -28.51 -2.62
N LEU A 28 -7.07 -27.29 -2.72
CA LEU A 28 -5.68 -27.00 -3.09
C LEU A 28 -4.74 -27.11 -1.89
N ALA A 29 -5.16 -26.59 -0.75
CA ALA A 29 -4.37 -26.58 0.49
C ALA A 29 -5.28 -26.69 1.71
N ASN A 30 -4.73 -27.20 2.79
CA ASN A 30 -5.37 -27.28 4.10
C ASN A 30 -4.50 -26.56 5.13
N TRP A 31 -5.13 -25.75 5.98
CA TRP A 31 -4.47 -25.10 7.10
C TRP A 31 -5.45 -24.92 8.28
N ASP A 32 -4.89 -24.70 9.45
CA ASP A 32 -5.67 -24.38 10.65
C ASP A 32 -5.70 -22.84 10.83
N PRO A 33 -6.87 -22.19 10.73
CA PRO A 33 -6.99 -20.75 10.88
C PRO A 33 -6.86 -20.26 12.32
N LEU A 34 -6.94 -21.15 13.33
CA LEU A 34 -6.90 -20.83 14.75
C LEU A 34 -5.49 -20.89 15.34
N THR A 35 -4.55 -21.50 14.64
CA THR A 35 -3.17 -21.62 15.07
C THR A 35 -2.22 -21.21 13.97
N ARG A 36 -1.10 -20.61 14.35
CA ARG A 36 0.01 -20.33 13.44
C ARG A 36 1.10 -21.37 13.68
N PRO A 37 1.41 -22.25 12.73
CA PRO A 37 2.47 -23.21 12.87
C PRO A 37 3.85 -22.58 12.69
N ILE A 38 4.82 -23.00 13.49
CA ILE A 38 6.25 -22.82 13.28
C ILE A 38 6.76 -24.10 12.67
N ILE A 39 7.25 -24.07 11.44
CA ILE A 39 7.75 -25.24 10.71
C ILE A 39 9.27 -25.18 10.56
N THR A 40 9.91 -26.34 10.38
CA THR A 40 11.32 -26.39 10.03
C THR A 40 11.50 -26.41 8.51
N GLU A 41 12.46 -25.64 8.01
CA GLU A 41 12.85 -25.63 6.58
C GLU A 41 13.97 -26.63 6.29
N PHE A 42 14.67 -27.08 7.32
CA PHE A 42 15.83 -27.96 7.21
C PHE A 42 15.61 -29.28 7.94
N ALA A 43 16.18 -30.35 7.39
CA ALA A 43 16.23 -31.63 8.08
C ALA A 43 17.31 -31.65 9.15
N GLY A 44 17.07 -32.32 10.26
CA GLY A 44 18.04 -32.46 11.33
C GLY A 44 17.43 -33.01 12.61
N ARG A 45 18.28 -33.23 13.61
CA ARG A 45 17.84 -33.65 14.93
C ARG A 45 17.60 -32.41 15.82
N ALA A 46 16.42 -32.31 16.44
CA ALA A 46 16.08 -31.24 17.34
C ALA A 46 16.93 -31.30 18.63
N LYS A 47 17.53 -30.19 19.01
CA LYS A 47 18.17 -30.00 20.31
C LYS A 47 17.56 -28.79 21.01
N PHE A 48 16.96 -29.00 22.16
CA PHE A 48 16.39 -27.93 22.95
C PHE A 48 17.50 -27.14 23.63
N GLU A 49 17.38 -25.80 23.57
CA GLU A 49 18.25 -24.88 24.30
C GLU A 49 17.36 -23.93 25.09
N ASN A 50 17.70 -23.75 26.37
CA ASN A 50 16.95 -22.90 27.32
C ASN A 50 15.48 -23.30 27.50
N VAL A 51 15.16 -24.58 27.33
CA VAL A 51 13.82 -25.16 27.59
C VAL A 51 13.83 -25.79 28.96
N GLU A 52 13.49 -25.02 30.00
CA GLU A 52 13.45 -25.47 31.38
C GLU A 52 12.02 -25.46 31.88
N GLU A 53 11.55 -26.62 32.38
CA GLU A 53 10.20 -26.78 32.94
C GLU A 53 10.02 -25.91 34.19
N GLY A 54 8.97 -25.09 34.22
CA GLY A 54 8.67 -24.17 35.31
C GLY A 54 9.40 -22.81 35.22
N VAL A 55 10.36 -22.63 34.35
CA VAL A 55 11.08 -21.35 34.14
C VAL A 55 10.71 -20.72 32.78
N THR A 56 10.94 -21.44 31.69
CA THR A 56 10.65 -20.99 30.31
C THR A 56 9.47 -21.70 29.70
N VAL A 57 9.15 -22.92 30.15
CA VAL A 57 8.01 -23.71 29.67
C VAL A 57 7.21 -24.26 30.86
N ALA A 58 5.90 -24.41 30.67
CA ALA A 58 5.00 -25.08 31.58
C ALA A 58 4.39 -26.28 30.87
N LYS A 59 4.25 -27.37 31.59
CA LYS A 59 3.54 -28.55 31.11
C LYS A 59 2.04 -28.36 31.32
N GLN A 60 1.31 -28.30 30.23
CA GLN A 60 -0.15 -28.22 30.24
C GLN A 60 -0.72 -29.58 29.80
N VAL A 61 -1.60 -30.15 30.55
CA VAL A 61 -2.32 -31.37 30.19
C VAL A 61 -3.65 -30.95 29.58
N ASP A 62 -3.92 -31.39 28.38
CA ASP A 62 -5.22 -31.19 27.74
C ASP A 62 -6.23 -32.13 28.40
N GLU A 63 -7.25 -31.59 29.04
CA GLU A 63 -8.28 -32.34 29.75
C GLU A 63 -9.12 -33.25 28.85
N VAL A 64 -9.18 -32.94 27.54
CA VAL A 64 -9.98 -33.68 26.55
C VAL A 64 -9.19 -34.83 25.96
N THR A 65 -7.91 -34.63 25.61
CA THR A 65 -7.08 -35.62 24.95
C THR A 65 -6.12 -36.38 25.88
N GLY A 66 -5.91 -35.89 27.12
CA GLY A 66 -4.96 -36.43 28.08
C GLY A 66 -3.48 -36.27 27.68
N LEU A 67 -3.21 -35.59 26.57
CA LEU A 67 -1.86 -35.35 26.09
C LEU A 67 -1.23 -34.17 26.80
N SER A 68 0.02 -34.32 27.22
CA SER A 68 0.78 -33.23 27.83
C SER A 68 1.56 -32.48 26.76
N THR A 69 1.26 -31.18 26.64
CA THR A 69 1.98 -30.26 25.75
C THR A 69 2.81 -29.27 26.58
N LEU A 70 3.96 -28.86 26.02
CA LEU A 70 4.81 -27.85 26.62
C LEU A 70 4.38 -26.48 26.07
N VAL A 71 3.99 -25.58 26.99
CA VAL A 71 3.60 -24.19 26.66
C VAL A 71 4.71 -23.25 27.09
N VAL A 72 5.13 -22.36 26.21
CA VAL A 72 6.14 -21.34 26.51
C VAL A 72 5.52 -20.26 27.40
N ILE A 73 6.12 -20.01 28.57
CA ILE A 73 5.68 -19.00 29.53
C ILE A 73 6.62 -17.81 29.56
N ASP A 74 6.13 -16.65 30.03
CA ASP A 74 6.97 -15.44 30.15
C ASP A 74 7.91 -15.54 31.37
N PRO A 75 9.24 -15.55 31.19
CA PRO A 75 10.21 -15.66 32.28
C PRO A 75 10.24 -14.46 33.23
N LYS A 76 9.64 -13.31 32.86
CA LYS A 76 9.62 -12.07 33.67
C LYS A 76 8.91 -12.22 35.03
N ARG A 77 8.08 -13.23 35.22
CA ARG A 77 7.29 -13.41 36.46
C ARG A 77 8.09 -13.97 37.65
N ARG A 78 9.35 -14.38 37.51
CA ARG A 78 10.14 -15.05 38.57
C ARG A 78 11.55 -14.53 38.80
N GLY A 79 11.87 -13.25 38.48
CA GLY A 79 13.10 -12.61 38.93
C GLY A 79 14.39 -13.07 38.23
N ALA A 80 14.30 -13.64 37.03
CA ALA A 80 15.47 -14.02 36.25
C ALA A 80 16.19 -12.77 35.70
N THR A 81 17.47 -12.65 36.00
CA THR A 81 18.33 -11.51 35.62
C THR A 81 18.66 -11.47 34.12
N LYS A 82 18.44 -12.54 33.38
CA LYS A 82 18.58 -12.62 31.91
C LYS A 82 17.27 -13.13 31.30
N ILE A 83 16.76 -12.43 30.30
CA ILE A 83 15.65 -12.89 29.49
C ILE A 83 16.21 -13.95 28.55
N VAL A 84 16.05 -15.22 28.94
CA VAL A 84 16.47 -16.36 28.13
C VAL A 84 15.21 -16.88 27.41
N ARG A 85 15.22 -16.89 26.09
CA ARG A 85 14.12 -17.42 25.27
C ARG A 85 14.37 -18.90 24.98
N PRO A 86 13.35 -19.77 25.07
CA PRO A 86 13.48 -21.14 24.64
C PRO A 86 13.63 -21.20 23.13
N GLN A 87 14.59 -22.03 22.67
CA GLN A 87 14.90 -22.17 21.25
C GLN A 87 15.28 -23.62 20.92
N VAL A 88 15.16 -23.96 19.65
CA VAL A 88 15.59 -25.26 19.10
C VAL A 88 16.70 -25.02 18.10
N LYS A 89 17.77 -25.78 18.25
CA LYS A 89 18.84 -25.91 17.27
C LYS A 89 18.70 -27.22 16.53
N LEU A 90 19.02 -27.21 15.25
CA LEU A 90 19.05 -28.43 14.44
C LEU A 90 20.47 -28.97 14.35
N LEU A 91 20.64 -30.25 14.65
CA LEU A 91 21.90 -30.96 14.53
C LEU A 91 21.88 -31.90 13.32
N ASP A 92 22.99 -31.96 12.61
CA ASP A 92 23.20 -32.91 11.53
C ASP A 92 23.51 -34.31 12.08
N ALA A 93 23.55 -35.31 11.21
CA ALA A 93 23.91 -36.73 11.53
C ALA A 93 25.27 -36.82 12.24
N ALA A 94 26.19 -35.89 12.04
CA ALA A 94 27.48 -35.79 12.72
C ALA A 94 27.43 -35.09 14.08
N GLY A 95 26.24 -34.63 14.53
CA GLY A 95 26.08 -33.90 15.80
C GLY A 95 26.54 -32.44 15.74
N GLN A 96 26.80 -31.91 14.55
CA GLN A 96 27.16 -30.49 14.34
C GLN A 96 25.87 -29.67 14.06
N GLU A 97 25.91 -28.39 14.39
CA GLU A 97 24.80 -27.49 14.12
C GLU A 97 24.60 -27.31 12.61
N VAL A 98 23.38 -27.51 12.12
CA VAL A 98 23.01 -27.28 10.72
C VAL A 98 23.13 -25.79 10.43
N LYS A 99 23.89 -25.41 9.40
CA LYS A 99 24.07 -24.03 8.97
C LYS A 99 23.10 -23.67 7.85
N ILE A 100 22.67 -22.41 7.82
CA ILE A 100 21.85 -21.88 6.73
C ILE A 100 22.71 -21.82 5.45
N PRO A 101 22.23 -22.37 4.30
CA PRO A 101 22.99 -22.35 3.06
C PRO A 101 23.42 -20.93 2.67
N GLY A 102 24.72 -20.74 2.43
CA GLY A 102 25.30 -19.44 2.06
C GLY A 102 25.65 -18.52 3.21
N THR A 103 25.48 -18.94 4.47
CA THR A 103 25.86 -18.17 5.67
C THR A 103 26.60 -19.06 6.67
N ASP A 104 27.36 -18.43 7.60
CA ASP A 104 28.01 -19.13 8.72
C ASP A 104 27.10 -19.26 9.96
N HIS A 105 25.83 -18.86 9.84
CA HIS A 105 24.89 -18.91 10.96
C HIS A 105 24.25 -20.29 11.08
N SER A 106 24.17 -20.79 12.33
CA SER A 106 23.44 -22.02 12.65
C SER A 106 21.93 -21.79 12.64
N VAL A 107 21.18 -22.82 12.19
CA VAL A 107 19.72 -22.79 12.21
C VAL A 107 19.23 -22.84 13.65
N THR A 108 18.71 -21.70 14.13
CA THR A 108 18.16 -21.57 15.47
C THR A 108 16.75 -21.02 15.40
N ILE A 109 15.78 -21.75 15.93
CA ILE A 109 14.37 -21.39 15.89
C ILE A 109 13.90 -21.05 17.31
N GLY A 110 13.61 -19.80 17.57
CA GLY A 110 13.12 -19.30 18.85
C GLY A 110 11.60 -19.45 19.00
N PHE A 111 11.14 -19.87 20.17
CA PHE A 111 9.70 -19.94 20.47
C PHE A 111 9.21 -18.67 21.16
N GLN A 112 8.03 -18.21 20.73
CA GLN A 112 7.34 -17.07 21.34
C GLN A 112 6.56 -17.52 22.58
N VAL A 113 6.31 -16.59 23.51
CA VAL A 113 5.44 -16.82 24.68
C VAL A 113 4.04 -17.23 24.21
N GLY A 114 3.50 -18.29 24.80
CA GLY A 114 2.22 -18.88 24.40
C GLY A 114 2.31 -19.96 23.33
N SER A 115 3.49 -20.22 22.75
CA SER A 115 3.67 -21.30 21.78
C SER A 115 3.49 -22.67 22.42
N LEU A 116 2.75 -23.57 21.75
CA LEU A 116 2.56 -24.96 22.10
C LEU A 116 3.61 -25.81 21.37
N ILE A 117 4.63 -26.30 22.06
CA ILE A 117 5.71 -27.11 21.49
C ILE A 117 5.19 -28.53 21.22
N GLN A 118 5.33 -29.01 19.99
CA GLN A 118 4.83 -30.34 19.57
C GLN A 118 5.94 -31.39 19.41
N ILE A 119 7.19 -30.96 19.41
CA ILE A 119 8.35 -31.83 19.24
C ILE A 119 8.97 -32.21 20.58
N ARG A 120 9.82 -33.26 20.56
CA ARG A 120 10.59 -33.70 21.70
C ARG A 120 12.08 -33.44 21.48
N ASP A 121 12.82 -33.29 22.57
CA ASP A 121 14.27 -33.18 22.48
C ASP A 121 14.88 -34.45 21.87
N GLY A 122 15.80 -34.29 20.92
CA GLY A 122 16.42 -35.42 20.19
C GLY A 122 15.58 -36.03 19.07
N GLN A 123 14.41 -35.49 18.74
CA GLN A 123 13.57 -35.95 17.63
C GLN A 123 14.22 -35.63 16.28
N ASP A 124 14.21 -36.59 15.36
CA ASP A 124 14.62 -36.36 13.96
C ASP A 124 13.48 -35.66 13.22
N LEU A 125 13.81 -34.55 12.57
CA LEU A 125 12.85 -33.66 11.89
C LEU A 125 13.09 -33.65 10.39
N SER A 126 12.00 -33.70 9.64
CA SER A 126 11.98 -33.53 8.19
C SER A 126 11.61 -32.10 7.80
N PRO A 127 12.06 -31.58 6.64
CA PRO A 127 11.63 -30.26 6.16
C PRO A 127 10.11 -30.17 6.04
N GLY A 128 9.51 -29.09 6.55
CA GLY A 128 8.06 -28.89 6.58
C GLY A 128 7.34 -29.44 7.82
N GLU A 129 8.06 -30.07 8.78
CA GLU A 129 7.47 -30.57 10.02
C GLU A 129 7.19 -29.44 11.01
N VAL A 130 6.04 -29.52 11.70
CA VAL A 130 5.60 -28.50 12.66
C VAL A 130 6.33 -28.66 13.99
N LEU A 131 7.08 -27.63 14.39
CA LEU A 131 7.82 -27.58 15.66
C LEU A 131 6.95 -27.13 16.82
N ALA A 132 6.18 -26.07 16.58
CA ALA A 132 5.27 -25.50 17.57
C ALA A 132 4.08 -24.86 16.88
N ARG A 133 3.00 -24.66 17.64
CA ARG A 133 1.81 -23.91 17.21
C ARG A 133 1.58 -22.72 18.12
N ILE A 134 1.33 -21.57 17.56
CA ILE A 134 0.96 -20.35 18.29
C ILE A 134 -0.56 -20.20 18.19
N PRO A 135 -1.31 -20.31 19.31
CA PRO A 135 -2.75 -20.07 19.29
C PRO A 135 -3.05 -18.62 18.97
N MET A 136 -3.93 -18.38 17.99
CA MET A 136 -4.34 -17.04 17.59
C MET A 136 -5.55 -16.50 18.37
N GLU A 137 -6.07 -17.26 19.33
CA GLU A 137 -7.25 -16.86 20.14
C GLU A 137 -7.07 -15.56 20.93
N GLY A 138 -5.83 -15.21 21.32
CA GLY A 138 -5.54 -13.96 22.02
C GLY A 138 -5.52 -12.71 21.13
N GLN A 139 -5.46 -12.84 19.83
CA GLN A 139 -5.38 -11.69 18.90
C GLN A 139 -6.75 -11.26 18.39
N LYS A 140 -7.70 -12.19 18.22
CA LYS A 140 -9.06 -11.86 17.76
C LYS A 140 -9.89 -11.06 18.77
N THR A 141 -9.59 -11.15 20.07
CA THR A 141 -10.30 -10.36 21.10
C THR A 141 -9.88 -8.90 21.19
N ARG A 142 -8.76 -8.49 20.57
CA ARG A 142 -8.39 -7.06 20.46
C ARG A 142 -9.17 -6.32 19.37
N ASP A 143 -9.84 -7.03 18.50
CA ASP A 143 -10.52 -6.47 17.32
C ASP A 143 -12.04 -6.29 17.51
N ILE A 144 -12.50 -6.08 18.75
CA ILE A 144 -13.90 -5.74 19.05
C ILE A 144 -14.24 -4.28 18.60
N THR A 145 -13.26 -3.48 18.24
CA THR A 145 -13.46 -2.22 17.51
C THR A 145 -13.69 -2.42 16.00
N GLY A 146 -13.70 -3.68 15.56
CA GLY A 146 -14.09 -4.07 14.22
C GLY A 146 -15.55 -3.74 13.96
N GLY A 147 -16.06 -3.41 12.95
CA GLY A 147 -17.42 -3.02 12.61
C GLY A 147 -17.42 -1.71 11.85
N LEU A 148 -18.49 -0.95 11.93
CA LEU A 148 -18.63 0.33 11.23
C LEU A 148 -17.48 1.32 11.47
N PRO A 149 -16.90 1.45 12.68
CA PRO A 149 -15.72 2.30 12.89
C PRO A 149 -14.51 1.88 12.06
N ARG A 150 -14.25 0.57 11.90
CA ARG A 150 -13.14 0.07 11.07
C ARG A 150 -13.34 0.40 9.60
N VAL A 151 -14.56 0.27 9.09
CA VAL A 151 -14.90 0.65 7.71
C VAL A 151 -14.65 2.15 7.49
N ALA A 152 -15.05 2.99 8.44
CA ALA A 152 -14.80 4.42 8.38
C ALA A 152 -13.30 4.76 8.39
N GLU A 153 -12.49 4.08 9.21
CA GLU A 153 -11.03 4.25 9.22
C GLU A 153 -10.39 3.87 7.89
N LEU A 154 -10.83 2.77 7.27
CA LEU A 154 -10.33 2.33 5.96
C LEU A 154 -10.63 3.34 4.87
N PHE A 155 -11.88 3.85 4.79
CA PHE A 155 -12.26 4.85 3.80
C PHE A 155 -11.64 6.23 4.06
N GLU A 156 -11.29 6.56 5.29
CA GLU A 156 -10.52 7.77 5.59
C GLU A 156 -9.00 7.59 5.44
N ALA A 157 -8.56 6.40 5.05
CA ALA A 157 -7.15 6.02 4.90
C ALA A 157 -6.31 6.40 6.14
N ARG A 158 -6.87 6.18 7.34
CA ARG A 158 -6.19 6.45 8.60
C ARG A 158 -5.17 5.37 8.90
N SER A 159 -3.98 5.77 9.36
CA SER A 159 -2.97 4.84 9.84
C SER A 159 -3.46 4.17 11.14
N PRO A 160 -3.41 2.84 11.25
CA PRO A 160 -3.78 2.13 12.47
C PRO A 160 -2.87 2.52 13.65
N LYS A 161 -3.42 2.56 14.87
CA LYS A 161 -2.63 2.89 16.09
C LYS A 161 -1.52 1.89 16.36
N ASP A 162 -1.79 0.60 16.17
CA ASP A 162 -0.85 -0.51 16.37
C ASP A 162 -0.42 -1.15 15.04
N LYS A 163 -0.02 -0.31 14.08
CA LYS A 163 0.31 -0.79 12.74
C LYS A 163 1.41 -1.86 12.76
N GLY A 164 1.23 -2.89 11.93
CA GLY A 164 2.29 -3.83 11.56
C GLY A 164 3.35 -3.14 10.70
N THR A 165 4.53 -3.73 10.65
CA THR A 165 5.60 -3.26 9.76
C THR A 165 5.76 -4.23 8.60
N LEU A 166 5.84 -3.70 7.39
CA LEU A 166 6.07 -4.47 6.16
C LEU A 166 7.56 -4.39 5.77
N ALA A 167 8.07 -5.44 5.10
CA ALA A 167 9.42 -5.44 4.57
C ALA A 167 9.57 -4.40 3.45
N GLU A 168 10.54 -3.50 3.56
CA GLU A 168 10.80 -2.49 2.51
C GLU A 168 11.54 -3.07 1.32
N ILE A 169 12.40 -4.05 1.56
CA ILE A 169 13.21 -4.72 0.52
C ILE A 169 13.08 -6.24 0.63
N THR A 170 13.32 -6.92 -0.48
CA THR A 170 13.47 -8.39 -0.49
C THR A 170 14.87 -8.74 -0.02
N GLY A 171 14.98 -9.62 0.97
CA GLY A 171 16.30 -10.00 1.50
C GLY A 171 16.21 -10.95 2.68
N THR A 172 17.36 -11.24 3.27
CA THR A 172 17.51 -12.12 4.44
C THR A 172 17.43 -11.30 5.72
N VAL A 173 16.61 -11.74 6.66
CA VAL A 173 16.40 -11.09 7.95
C VAL A 173 17.52 -11.47 8.91
N SER A 174 18.08 -10.49 9.62
CA SER A 174 18.99 -10.69 10.74
C SER A 174 18.63 -9.78 11.91
N PHE A 175 18.95 -10.22 13.13
CA PHE A 175 18.68 -9.44 14.33
C PHE A 175 19.95 -8.71 14.76
N GLY A 176 19.90 -7.39 14.76
CA GLY A 176 20.97 -6.55 15.26
C GLY A 176 20.95 -6.37 16.78
N LYS A 177 21.95 -5.65 17.31
CA LYS A 177 22.02 -5.33 18.74
C LYS A 177 20.83 -4.48 19.18
N GLU A 178 20.23 -4.83 20.31
CA GLU A 178 19.12 -4.07 20.91
C GLU A 178 19.52 -2.62 21.21
N THR A 179 18.68 -1.68 20.89
CA THR A 179 18.91 -0.25 21.12
C THR A 179 17.75 0.33 21.94
N LYS A 180 18.05 0.86 23.15
CA LYS A 180 17.10 1.62 24.01
C LYS A 180 15.66 1.08 24.05
N GLY A 181 15.49 -0.23 24.31
CA GLY A 181 14.15 -0.83 24.42
C GLY A 181 13.48 -1.21 23.08
N LYS A 182 14.19 -1.12 21.96
CA LYS A 182 13.75 -1.56 20.65
C LYS A 182 14.62 -2.69 20.12
N ASN A 183 14.02 -3.65 19.46
CA ASN A 183 14.70 -4.69 18.70
C ASN A 183 15.10 -4.10 17.33
N ARG A 184 16.35 -4.29 16.93
CA ARG A 184 16.81 -3.89 15.61
C ARG A 184 16.69 -5.08 14.67
N LEU A 185 15.90 -4.94 13.64
CA LEU A 185 15.81 -5.87 12.52
C LEU A 185 16.60 -5.31 11.35
N GLN A 186 17.40 -6.13 10.72
CA GLN A 186 18.14 -5.79 9.52
C GLN A 186 17.71 -6.74 8.40
N ILE A 187 17.37 -6.20 7.25
CA ILE A 187 17.06 -6.98 6.05
C ILE A 187 18.18 -6.69 5.06
N THR A 188 18.92 -7.72 4.69
CA THR A 188 20.02 -7.61 3.74
C THR A 188 19.56 -8.12 2.38
N SER A 189 19.57 -7.24 1.38
CA SER A 189 19.30 -7.60 -0.01
C SER A 189 20.40 -8.50 -0.58
N PRO A 190 20.14 -9.32 -1.59
CA PRO A 190 21.16 -10.04 -2.35
C PRO A 190 22.25 -9.12 -2.95
N GLU A 191 21.92 -7.86 -3.17
CA GLU A 191 22.82 -6.81 -3.68
C GLU A 191 23.70 -6.15 -2.60
N GLY A 192 23.54 -6.57 -1.32
CA GLY A 192 24.29 -6.03 -0.18
C GLY A 192 23.71 -4.75 0.43
N GLN A 193 22.53 -4.29 -0.01
CA GLN A 193 21.84 -3.19 0.66
C GLN A 193 21.25 -3.69 1.99
N VAL A 194 21.47 -2.93 3.06
CA VAL A 194 20.94 -3.25 4.39
C VAL A 194 19.91 -2.20 4.77
N HIS A 195 18.68 -2.67 5.00
CA HIS A 195 17.61 -1.84 5.56
C HIS A 195 17.41 -2.18 7.03
N GLU A 196 17.44 -1.15 7.90
CA GLU A 196 17.28 -1.32 9.35
C GLU A 196 15.92 -0.85 9.82
N GLU A 197 15.19 -1.71 10.54
CA GLU A 197 13.90 -1.39 11.15
C GLU A 197 13.97 -1.52 12.67
N LEU A 198 13.44 -0.53 13.39
CA LEU A 198 13.43 -0.48 14.84
C LEU A 198 12.05 -0.84 15.40
N VAL A 199 11.89 -2.08 15.84
CA VAL A 199 10.63 -2.62 16.36
C VAL A 199 10.57 -2.50 17.88
N ALA A 200 9.46 -2.00 18.44
CA ALA A 200 9.25 -1.95 19.88
C ALA A 200 9.23 -3.37 20.47
N LYS A 201 9.80 -3.56 21.68
CA LYS A 201 9.87 -4.88 22.34
C LYS A 201 8.50 -5.52 22.63
N GLU A 202 7.46 -4.70 22.70
CA GLU A 202 6.09 -5.13 22.98
C GLU A 202 5.41 -5.74 21.74
N LYS A 203 5.95 -5.48 20.55
CA LYS A 203 5.37 -6.00 19.29
C LYS A 203 5.89 -7.40 18.99
N ASN A 204 5.00 -8.25 18.50
CA ASN A 204 5.35 -9.59 18.06
C ASN A 204 6.04 -9.53 16.68
N ILE A 205 7.22 -10.09 16.59
CA ILE A 205 7.97 -10.23 15.34
C ILE A 205 7.55 -11.55 14.71
N LEU A 206 7.15 -11.51 13.44
CA LEU A 206 6.64 -12.66 12.70
C LEU A 206 7.73 -13.47 11.99
N VAL A 207 8.89 -12.86 11.83
CA VAL A 207 10.02 -13.43 11.06
C VAL A 207 11.11 -13.96 11.97
N HIS A 208 11.91 -14.90 11.45
CA HIS A 208 13.01 -15.54 12.15
C HIS A 208 14.35 -15.09 11.58
N GLU A 209 15.43 -15.29 12.35
CA GLU A 209 16.78 -15.02 11.88
C GLU A 209 17.13 -15.93 10.70
N GLY A 210 17.67 -15.36 9.63
CA GLY A 210 18.01 -16.08 8.41
C GLY A 210 16.84 -16.32 7.44
N GLN A 211 15.61 -15.95 7.80
CA GLN A 211 14.46 -16.07 6.90
C GLN A 211 14.57 -15.09 5.74
N VAL A 212 14.25 -15.55 4.54
CA VAL A 212 14.12 -14.69 3.36
C VAL A 212 12.70 -14.10 3.36
N VAL A 213 12.62 -12.79 3.27
CA VAL A 213 11.35 -12.05 3.16
C VAL A 213 11.27 -11.33 1.83
N ASN A 214 10.08 -11.25 1.29
CA ASN A 214 9.81 -10.48 0.08
C ASN A 214 9.33 -9.06 0.44
N LYS A 215 9.60 -8.11 -0.46
CA LYS A 215 9.08 -6.74 -0.33
C LYS A 215 7.57 -6.74 -0.10
N GLY A 216 7.11 -6.06 0.96
CA GLY A 216 5.69 -5.99 1.34
C GLY A 216 5.19 -7.14 2.21
N GLU A 217 6.05 -8.08 2.60
CA GLU A 217 5.71 -9.13 3.57
C GLU A 217 5.68 -8.58 5.00
N SER A 218 4.72 -9.04 5.83
CA SER A 218 4.59 -8.57 7.20
C SER A 218 5.72 -9.12 8.07
N ILE A 219 6.55 -8.21 8.62
CA ILE A 219 7.63 -8.53 9.55
C ILE A 219 7.12 -8.51 10.99
N VAL A 220 6.26 -7.54 11.30
CA VAL A 220 5.69 -7.31 12.63
C VAL A 220 4.19 -7.50 12.56
N ASP A 221 3.66 -8.18 13.56
CA ASP A 221 2.23 -8.40 13.70
C ASP A 221 1.46 -7.09 13.91
N GLY A 222 0.31 -7.00 13.24
CA GLY A 222 -0.57 -5.84 13.29
C GLY A 222 -1.25 -5.57 11.94
N PRO A 223 -2.30 -4.74 11.94
CA PRO A 223 -2.96 -4.33 10.72
C PRO A 223 -1.98 -3.52 9.84
N ALA A 224 -1.97 -3.82 8.56
CA ALA A 224 -1.11 -3.12 7.61
C ALA A 224 -1.59 -1.67 7.42
N ASP A 225 -0.65 -0.74 7.27
CA ASP A 225 -0.97 0.64 6.92
C ASP A 225 -1.27 0.73 5.42
N PRO A 226 -2.45 1.22 5.00
CA PRO A 226 -2.79 1.37 3.59
C PRO A 226 -1.77 2.20 2.79
N GLN A 227 -1.15 3.20 3.41
CA GLN A 227 -0.11 4.02 2.76
C GLN A 227 1.16 3.20 2.47
N ASP A 228 1.57 2.34 3.41
CA ASP A 228 2.73 1.47 3.22
C ASP A 228 2.44 0.40 2.14
N ILE A 229 1.22 -0.15 2.10
CA ILE A 229 0.80 -1.07 1.05
C ILE A 229 0.89 -0.41 -0.32
N LEU A 230 0.38 0.82 -0.48
CA LEU A 230 0.46 1.55 -1.74
C LEU A 230 1.90 1.77 -2.18
N ARG A 231 2.76 2.20 -1.25
CA ARG A 231 4.17 2.50 -1.52
C ARG A 231 4.99 1.27 -1.92
N LEU A 232 4.71 0.12 -1.30
CA LEU A 232 5.51 -1.09 -1.45
C LEU A 232 4.97 -2.06 -2.50
N LEU A 233 3.65 -2.27 -2.51
CA LEU A 233 2.99 -3.29 -3.31
C LEU A 233 2.19 -2.71 -4.50
N GLY A 234 1.88 -1.41 -4.47
CA GLY A 234 1.17 -0.73 -5.54
C GLY A 234 -0.36 -0.72 -5.40
N ILE A 235 -1.03 -0.20 -6.44
CA ILE A 235 -2.47 0.10 -6.44
C ILE A 235 -3.32 -1.18 -6.35
N GLU A 236 -2.95 -2.23 -7.08
CA GLU A 236 -3.78 -3.45 -7.17
C GLU A 236 -3.89 -4.17 -5.81
N GLU A 237 -2.78 -4.35 -5.12
CA GLU A 237 -2.76 -4.99 -3.80
C GLU A 237 -3.45 -4.12 -2.73
N LEU A 238 -3.29 -2.80 -2.81
CA LEU A 238 -4.01 -1.88 -1.95
C LEU A 238 -5.53 -1.97 -2.17
N ALA A 239 -5.98 -1.96 -3.41
CA ALA A 239 -7.40 -2.06 -3.73
C ALA A 239 -7.98 -3.38 -3.21
N ARG A 240 -7.27 -4.49 -3.44
CA ARG A 240 -7.65 -5.80 -2.91
C ARG A 240 -7.73 -5.80 -1.38
N TYR A 241 -6.71 -5.26 -0.71
CA TYR A 241 -6.67 -5.17 0.74
C TYR A 241 -7.88 -4.41 1.31
N ILE A 242 -8.20 -3.23 0.76
CA ILE A 242 -9.33 -2.42 1.25
C ILE A 242 -10.66 -3.16 1.00
N VAL A 243 -10.83 -3.78 -0.19
CA VAL A 243 -12.05 -4.53 -0.51
C VAL A 243 -12.22 -5.70 0.46
N ASP A 244 -11.19 -6.50 0.66
CA ASP A 244 -11.23 -7.67 1.54
C ASP A 244 -11.54 -7.28 2.99
N GLU A 245 -10.84 -6.28 3.55
CA GLU A 245 -11.05 -5.79 4.92
C GLU A 245 -12.49 -5.24 5.13
N VAL A 246 -13.01 -4.48 4.18
CA VAL A 246 -14.39 -3.95 4.25
C VAL A 246 -15.41 -5.08 4.11
N GLN A 247 -15.21 -6.00 3.19
CA GLN A 247 -16.08 -7.15 2.98
C GLN A 247 -16.12 -8.08 4.19
N ASP A 248 -14.99 -8.29 4.84
CA ASP A 248 -14.92 -9.12 6.05
C ASP A 248 -15.80 -8.54 7.17
N VAL A 249 -15.77 -7.22 7.37
CA VAL A 249 -16.66 -6.57 8.35
C VAL A 249 -18.14 -6.80 7.99
N TYR A 250 -18.53 -6.62 6.72
CA TYR A 250 -19.93 -6.81 6.30
C TYR A 250 -20.35 -8.28 6.31
N ARG A 251 -19.49 -9.20 5.88
CA ARG A 251 -19.75 -10.64 5.89
C ARG A 251 -19.96 -11.18 7.30
N LEU A 252 -19.18 -10.70 8.28
CA LEU A 252 -19.37 -11.05 9.71
C LEU A 252 -20.75 -10.63 10.23
N GLN A 253 -21.33 -9.57 9.67
CA GLN A 253 -22.68 -9.11 10.01
C GLN A 253 -23.78 -9.74 9.11
N GLY A 254 -23.43 -10.69 8.26
CA GLY A 254 -24.37 -11.36 7.36
C GLY A 254 -24.83 -10.52 6.16
N VAL A 255 -24.23 -9.34 5.94
CA VAL A 255 -24.57 -8.44 4.83
C VAL A 255 -23.78 -8.84 3.59
N LYS A 256 -24.48 -9.05 2.47
CA LYS A 256 -23.84 -9.36 1.17
C LYS A 256 -23.82 -8.10 0.30
N ILE A 257 -22.61 -7.61 0.02
CA ILE A 257 -22.38 -6.45 -0.86
C ILE A 257 -21.51 -6.92 -2.02
N ASN A 258 -21.78 -6.43 -3.23
CA ASN A 258 -20.90 -6.71 -4.37
C ASN A 258 -19.64 -5.82 -4.28
N ASP A 259 -18.48 -6.38 -4.57
CA ASP A 259 -17.17 -5.70 -4.49
C ASP A 259 -17.12 -4.42 -5.31
N LYS A 260 -17.86 -4.34 -6.43
CA LYS A 260 -17.93 -3.15 -7.30
C LYS A 260 -18.30 -1.86 -6.58
N HIS A 261 -19.15 -1.95 -5.54
CA HIS A 261 -19.54 -0.76 -4.77
C HIS A 261 -18.38 -0.20 -3.95
N ILE A 262 -17.52 -1.07 -3.43
CA ILE A 262 -16.33 -0.69 -2.68
C ILE A 262 -15.23 -0.23 -3.64
N GLU A 263 -15.04 -0.94 -4.75
CA GLU A 263 -14.04 -0.62 -5.78
C GLU A 263 -14.24 0.78 -6.37
N VAL A 264 -15.51 1.19 -6.58
CA VAL A 264 -15.82 2.56 -7.05
C VAL A 264 -15.34 3.62 -6.06
N ILE A 265 -15.50 3.38 -4.75
CA ILE A 265 -15.03 4.30 -3.71
C ILE A 265 -13.51 4.34 -3.69
N VAL A 266 -12.84 3.18 -3.69
CA VAL A 266 -11.38 3.07 -3.70
C VAL A 266 -10.79 3.76 -4.93
N ARG A 267 -11.42 3.63 -6.10
CA ARG A 267 -11.01 4.35 -7.32
C ARG A 267 -11.01 5.86 -7.12
N GLN A 268 -12.02 6.42 -6.43
CA GLN A 268 -12.06 7.86 -6.15
C GLN A 268 -10.97 8.29 -5.15
N MET A 269 -10.61 7.41 -4.19
CA MET A 269 -9.52 7.66 -3.24
C MET A 269 -8.14 7.70 -3.91
N LEU A 270 -7.96 7.00 -5.04
CA LEU A 270 -6.71 6.89 -5.82
C LEU A 270 -6.68 7.76 -7.08
N ARG A 271 -7.61 8.70 -7.20
CA ARG A 271 -7.74 9.53 -8.38
C ARG A 271 -6.59 10.53 -8.56
N ARG A 272 -5.98 10.97 -7.47
CA ARG A 272 -4.90 11.96 -7.48
C ARG A 272 -3.54 11.34 -7.35
N VAL A 273 -2.56 11.99 -7.97
CA VAL A 273 -1.14 11.64 -7.93
C VAL A 273 -0.32 12.84 -7.50
N GLN A 274 0.82 12.60 -6.88
CA GLN A 274 1.76 13.65 -6.48
C GLN A 274 2.92 13.70 -7.47
N ILE A 275 3.24 14.91 -7.94
CA ILE A 275 4.37 15.13 -8.83
C ILE A 275 5.68 14.97 -8.04
N VAL A 276 6.55 14.07 -8.48
CA VAL A 276 7.88 13.88 -7.92
C VAL A 276 8.89 14.75 -8.63
N ASN A 277 8.89 14.71 -9.96
CA ASN A 277 9.72 15.57 -10.79
C ASN A 277 8.87 16.14 -11.93
N ALA A 278 8.87 17.45 -12.06
CA ALA A 278 8.05 18.16 -13.05
C ALA A 278 8.54 17.98 -14.50
N GLY A 279 9.82 17.62 -14.74
CA GLY A 279 10.37 17.61 -16.08
C GLY A 279 10.23 18.98 -16.75
N ASP A 280 9.78 19.00 -18.00
CA ASP A 280 9.54 20.23 -18.79
C ASP A 280 8.07 20.69 -18.72
N THR A 281 7.27 20.11 -17.82
CA THR A 281 5.86 20.49 -17.63
C THR A 281 5.72 21.73 -16.74
N SER A 282 4.53 22.35 -16.74
CA SER A 282 4.22 23.51 -15.91
C SER A 282 3.91 23.15 -14.44
N TYR A 283 4.00 21.89 -14.05
CA TYR A 283 3.71 21.45 -12.71
C TYR A 283 4.84 21.78 -11.72
N ILE A 284 4.49 21.79 -10.43
CA ILE A 284 5.45 22.00 -9.34
C ILE A 284 5.69 20.68 -8.60
N ALA A 285 6.95 20.41 -8.24
CA ALA A 285 7.27 19.23 -7.44
C ALA A 285 6.52 19.24 -6.09
N GLY A 286 5.85 18.13 -5.76
CA GLY A 286 5.00 17.99 -4.58
C GLY A 286 3.53 18.36 -4.80
N GLU A 287 3.16 18.91 -5.95
CA GLU A 287 1.78 19.23 -6.32
C GLU A 287 0.95 17.97 -6.51
N GLN A 288 -0.33 18.01 -6.11
CA GLN A 288 -1.29 16.93 -6.29
C GLN A 288 -2.21 17.24 -7.46
N VAL A 289 -2.09 16.46 -8.52
CA VAL A 289 -2.82 16.62 -9.78
C VAL A 289 -3.71 15.42 -10.05
N GLU A 290 -4.76 15.58 -10.83
CA GLU A 290 -5.58 14.47 -11.30
C GLU A 290 -4.77 13.58 -12.25
N ARG A 291 -4.83 12.26 -12.05
CA ARG A 291 -4.07 11.28 -12.85
C ARG A 291 -4.37 11.38 -14.35
N SER A 292 -5.63 11.59 -14.73
CA SER A 292 -6.04 11.74 -16.13
C SER A 292 -5.39 12.96 -16.79
N GLU A 293 -5.44 14.11 -16.12
CA GLU A 293 -4.86 15.36 -16.60
C GLU A 293 -3.33 15.25 -16.77
N LEU A 294 -2.66 14.63 -15.81
CA LEU A 294 -1.22 14.39 -15.90
C LEU A 294 -0.85 13.50 -17.07
N LEU A 295 -1.62 12.42 -17.32
CA LEU A 295 -1.36 11.53 -18.44
C LEU A 295 -1.53 12.27 -19.79
N ASP A 296 -2.60 13.05 -19.95
CA ASP A 296 -2.85 13.84 -21.16
C ASP A 296 -1.74 14.88 -21.38
N THR A 297 -1.24 15.50 -20.32
CA THR A 297 -0.13 16.47 -20.40
C THR A 297 1.18 15.76 -20.73
N ASN A 298 1.45 14.62 -20.11
CA ASN A 298 2.65 13.83 -20.39
C ASN A 298 2.67 13.30 -21.83
N ASP A 299 1.52 12.91 -22.37
CA ASP A 299 1.43 12.47 -23.77
C ASP A 299 1.72 13.62 -24.72
N LYS A 300 1.20 14.82 -24.48
CA LYS A 300 1.55 16.03 -25.25
C LYS A 300 3.05 16.35 -25.19
N MET A 301 3.65 16.25 -23.99
CA MET A 301 5.10 16.49 -23.83
C MET A 301 5.95 15.46 -24.59
N ARG A 302 5.51 14.19 -24.58
CA ARG A 302 6.18 13.14 -25.38
C ARG A 302 6.09 13.39 -26.89
N ASP A 303 4.92 13.81 -27.37
CA ASP A 303 4.71 14.16 -28.78
C ASP A 303 5.58 15.34 -29.20
N GLU A 304 5.83 16.28 -28.30
CA GLU A 304 6.74 17.42 -28.50
C GLU A 304 8.24 17.06 -28.31
N GLY A 305 8.55 15.82 -27.90
CA GLY A 305 9.93 15.37 -27.61
C GLY A 305 10.53 15.95 -26.32
N LYS A 306 9.72 16.44 -25.39
CA LYS A 306 10.11 16.99 -24.08
C LYS A 306 10.06 15.95 -22.99
N LEU A 307 10.71 16.21 -21.84
CA LEU A 307 10.71 15.32 -20.68
C LEU A 307 9.36 15.36 -19.95
N PRO A 308 8.65 14.22 -19.83
CA PRO A 308 7.40 14.14 -19.10
C PRO A 308 7.62 14.24 -17.59
N ALA A 309 6.58 14.64 -16.85
CA ALA A 309 6.60 14.64 -15.39
C ALA A 309 6.50 13.21 -14.83
N THR A 310 7.26 12.94 -13.76
CA THR A 310 7.16 11.71 -12.98
C THR A 310 6.29 11.92 -11.75
N HIS A 311 5.53 10.89 -11.38
CA HIS A 311 4.56 10.96 -10.29
C HIS A 311 4.65 9.75 -9.37
N ALA A 312 4.14 9.93 -8.16
CA ALA A 312 3.88 8.86 -7.20
C ALA A 312 2.37 8.80 -6.91
N ASP A 313 1.84 7.59 -6.79
CA ASP A 313 0.45 7.39 -6.43
C ASP A 313 0.19 7.83 -4.98
N VAL A 314 -0.96 8.46 -4.74
CA VAL A 314 -1.36 8.97 -3.43
C VAL A 314 -2.73 8.40 -3.06
N LEU A 315 -2.83 7.87 -1.84
CA LEU A 315 -4.10 7.46 -1.26
C LEU A 315 -4.67 8.60 -0.43
N LEU A 316 -5.82 9.11 -0.82
CA LEU A 316 -6.57 10.12 -0.07
C LEU A 316 -7.77 9.47 0.62
N GLY A 317 -8.04 9.87 1.88
CA GLY A 317 -9.33 9.53 2.50
C GLY A 317 -10.49 10.18 1.74
N ILE A 318 -11.70 9.62 1.86
CA ILE A 318 -12.89 10.10 1.11
C ILE A 318 -13.17 11.58 1.36
N THR A 319 -12.98 12.07 2.57
CA THR A 319 -13.16 13.49 2.92
C THR A 319 -12.16 14.37 2.17
N LYS A 320 -10.87 14.02 2.21
CA LYS A 320 -9.83 14.74 1.45
C LYS A 320 -10.05 14.67 -0.04
N ALA A 321 -10.38 13.49 -0.57
CA ALA A 321 -10.65 13.29 -1.99
C ALA A 321 -11.82 14.16 -2.47
N SER A 322 -12.87 14.29 -1.64
CA SER A 322 -14.04 15.13 -1.96
C SER A 322 -13.74 16.64 -1.92
N LEU A 323 -12.82 17.08 -1.04
CA LEU A 323 -12.40 18.49 -0.96
C LEU A 323 -11.36 18.86 -2.03
N SER A 324 -10.62 17.87 -2.55
CA SER A 324 -9.58 18.06 -3.56
C SER A 324 -10.11 17.97 -4.99
N THR A 325 -11.43 18.01 -5.21
CA THR A 325 -12.01 17.99 -6.57
C THR A 325 -11.72 19.29 -7.31
N ASP A 326 -11.71 19.23 -8.65
CA ASP A 326 -11.44 20.41 -9.48
C ASP A 326 -12.60 21.42 -9.41
N SER A 327 -13.83 20.93 -9.17
CA SER A 327 -14.99 21.78 -8.93
C SER A 327 -15.01 22.35 -7.51
N PHE A 328 -14.72 23.62 -7.36
CA PHE A 328 -14.80 24.29 -6.06
C PHE A 328 -16.24 24.44 -5.55
N ILE A 329 -17.24 24.47 -6.44
CA ILE A 329 -18.67 24.49 -6.09
C ILE A 329 -19.04 23.19 -5.39
N SER A 330 -18.63 22.05 -5.96
CA SER A 330 -18.86 20.73 -5.38
C SER A 330 -18.17 20.57 -4.03
N ALA A 331 -16.91 21.01 -3.91
CA ALA A 331 -16.13 20.95 -2.67
C ALA A 331 -16.77 21.83 -1.58
N ALA A 332 -17.13 23.08 -1.89
CA ALA A 332 -17.74 24.02 -0.96
C ALA A 332 -19.08 23.55 -0.43
N SER A 333 -19.85 22.81 -1.23
CA SER A 333 -21.14 22.26 -0.81
C SER A 333 -21.02 21.05 0.13
N PHE A 334 -19.82 20.49 0.32
CA PHE A 334 -19.58 19.33 1.18
C PHE A 334 -19.15 19.73 2.59
N GLN A 335 -17.99 20.36 2.74
CA GLN A 335 -17.42 20.83 4.02
C GLN A 335 -16.53 22.04 3.79
N GLU A 336 -16.19 22.75 4.87
CA GLU A 336 -15.25 23.89 4.85
C GLU A 336 -15.60 24.97 3.82
N THR A 337 -16.89 25.29 3.67
CA THR A 337 -17.43 26.19 2.63
C THR A 337 -16.66 27.49 2.52
N THR A 338 -16.43 28.17 3.65
CA THR A 338 -15.74 29.47 3.67
C THR A 338 -14.31 29.38 3.17
N ARG A 339 -13.57 28.35 3.62
CA ARG A 339 -12.18 28.14 3.23
C ARG A 339 -12.06 27.86 1.74
N VAL A 340 -12.87 26.93 1.23
CA VAL A 340 -12.84 26.52 -0.18
C VAL A 340 -13.18 27.70 -1.09
N LEU A 341 -14.23 28.47 -0.77
CA LEU A 341 -14.62 29.64 -1.55
C LEU A 341 -13.57 30.75 -1.49
N THR A 342 -12.96 30.98 -0.34
CA THR A 342 -11.90 32.00 -0.20
C THR A 342 -10.67 31.61 -1.03
N GLU A 343 -10.22 30.35 -0.96
CA GLU A 343 -9.10 29.85 -1.78
C GLU A 343 -9.41 29.94 -3.27
N ALA A 344 -10.63 29.55 -3.69
CA ALA A 344 -11.05 29.64 -5.08
C ALA A 344 -11.07 31.09 -5.59
N ALA A 345 -11.54 32.03 -4.76
CA ALA A 345 -11.57 33.45 -5.11
C ALA A 345 -10.18 34.05 -5.23
N ILE A 346 -9.25 33.74 -4.31
CA ILE A 346 -7.86 34.23 -4.35
C ILE A 346 -7.13 33.69 -5.58
N MET A 347 -7.33 32.38 -5.90
CA MET A 347 -6.70 31.75 -7.06
C MET A 347 -7.38 32.07 -8.39
N GLY A 348 -8.53 32.74 -8.39
CA GLY A 348 -9.31 33.00 -9.61
C GLY A 348 -9.78 31.71 -10.30
N LYS A 349 -10.10 30.66 -9.53
CA LYS A 349 -10.49 29.36 -10.10
C LYS A 349 -11.78 29.47 -10.93
N ARG A 350 -11.79 28.75 -12.06
CA ARG A 350 -12.96 28.60 -12.92
C ARG A 350 -13.49 27.18 -12.78
N ASP A 351 -14.81 27.02 -12.61
CA ASP A 351 -15.48 25.73 -12.56
C ASP A 351 -16.07 25.40 -13.92
N GLU A 352 -15.64 24.29 -14.51
CA GLU A 352 -16.08 23.86 -15.83
C GLU A 352 -17.45 23.17 -15.83
N LEU A 353 -18.09 23.02 -14.67
CA LEU A 353 -19.42 22.40 -14.50
C LEU A 353 -19.54 21.01 -15.15
N ARG A 354 -18.50 20.18 -15.03
CA ARG A 354 -18.46 18.85 -15.65
C ARG A 354 -19.27 17.79 -14.90
N GLY A 355 -19.47 17.96 -13.60
CA GLY A 355 -20.16 16.98 -12.76
C GLY A 355 -21.65 17.24 -12.65
N LEU A 356 -22.35 16.37 -11.91
CA LEU A 356 -23.78 16.49 -11.70
C LEU A 356 -24.12 17.53 -10.64
N LYS A 357 -23.36 17.54 -9.53
CA LYS A 357 -23.66 18.32 -8.33
C LYS A 357 -23.58 19.83 -8.57
N GLU A 358 -22.53 20.29 -9.21
CA GLU A 358 -22.34 21.70 -9.56
C GLU A 358 -23.40 22.22 -10.50
N ASN A 359 -23.83 21.43 -11.49
CA ASN A 359 -24.93 21.80 -12.40
C ASN A 359 -26.26 21.93 -11.67
N VAL A 360 -26.54 21.01 -10.73
CA VAL A 360 -27.74 21.08 -9.89
C VAL A 360 -27.73 22.32 -9.01
N ILE A 361 -26.61 22.65 -8.37
CA ILE A 361 -26.48 23.80 -7.50
C ILE A 361 -26.69 25.12 -8.26
N VAL A 362 -26.16 25.20 -9.48
CA VAL A 362 -26.29 26.40 -10.35
C VAL A 362 -27.65 26.45 -11.06
N GLY A 363 -28.49 25.40 -10.96
CA GLY A 363 -29.79 25.34 -11.61
C GLY A 363 -29.75 25.05 -13.11
N ARG A 364 -28.68 24.40 -13.59
CA ARG A 364 -28.53 23.97 -15.00
C ARG A 364 -28.93 22.52 -15.19
N LEU A 365 -29.18 22.15 -16.45
CA LEU A 365 -29.39 20.74 -16.81
C LEU A 365 -28.12 19.94 -16.50
N ILE A 366 -28.30 18.74 -15.94
CA ILE A 366 -27.19 17.83 -15.65
C ILE A 366 -26.62 17.24 -16.95
N PRO A 367 -25.30 16.98 -17.03
CA PRO A 367 -24.67 16.39 -18.23
C PRO A 367 -24.93 14.87 -18.29
N ALA A 368 -26.20 14.47 -18.18
CA ALA A 368 -26.65 13.09 -18.24
C ALA A 368 -28.10 13.03 -18.75
N GLY A 369 -28.51 11.91 -19.34
CA GLY A 369 -29.87 11.73 -19.87
C GLY A 369 -30.19 12.78 -20.92
N THR A 370 -31.37 13.41 -20.83
CA THR A 370 -31.83 14.43 -21.77
C THR A 370 -31.01 15.70 -21.81
N GLY A 371 -30.28 16.02 -20.73
CA GLY A 371 -29.35 17.15 -20.64
C GLY A 371 -28.06 16.95 -21.42
N MET A 372 -27.68 15.72 -21.76
CA MET A 372 -26.42 15.42 -22.46
C MET A 372 -26.35 16.11 -23.82
N ALA A 373 -27.43 16.04 -24.61
CA ALA A 373 -27.49 16.67 -25.92
C ALA A 373 -27.31 18.19 -25.82
N PHE A 374 -27.92 18.82 -24.81
CA PHE A 374 -27.77 20.26 -24.55
C PHE A 374 -26.32 20.63 -24.26
N HIS A 375 -25.63 19.87 -23.39
CA HIS A 375 -24.24 20.13 -23.04
C HIS A 375 -23.28 19.92 -24.21
N ILE A 376 -23.51 18.89 -25.04
CA ILE A 376 -22.73 18.66 -26.28
C ILE A 376 -22.89 19.81 -27.24
N ALA A 377 -24.15 20.22 -27.50
CA ALA A 377 -24.42 21.33 -28.41
C ALA A 377 -23.82 22.66 -27.91
N ARG A 378 -23.89 22.91 -26.61
CA ARG A 378 -23.28 24.09 -25.99
C ARG A 378 -21.77 24.10 -26.12
N LYS A 379 -21.09 22.97 -25.85
CA LYS A 379 -19.65 22.85 -26.00
C LYS A 379 -19.23 23.09 -27.45
N ALA A 380 -19.91 22.46 -28.40
CA ALA A 380 -19.63 22.68 -29.82
C ALA A 380 -19.78 24.15 -30.22
N LYS A 381 -20.77 24.87 -29.68
CA LYS A 381 -20.93 26.31 -29.91
C LYS A 381 -19.81 27.13 -29.28
N GLU A 382 -19.42 26.84 -28.03
CA GLU A 382 -18.30 27.48 -27.33
C GLU A 382 -16.98 27.30 -28.11
N ASP A 383 -16.71 26.08 -28.62
CA ASP A 383 -15.53 25.79 -29.44
C ASP A 383 -15.55 26.55 -30.75
N MET A 384 -16.70 26.72 -31.39
CA MET A 384 -16.85 27.55 -32.61
C MET A 384 -16.59 29.04 -32.33
N ASP A 385 -17.24 29.58 -31.26
CA ASP A 385 -17.10 30.98 -30.83
C ASP A 385 -15.62 31.30 -30.47
N GLU A 386 -14.90 30.36 -29.90
CA GLU A 386 -13.48 30.50 -29.57
C GLU A 386 -12.59 30.47 -30.80
N SER A 387 -12.89 29.60 -31.78
CA SER A 387 -12.18 29.53 -33.03
C SER A 387 -12.35 30.83 -33.87
N GLU A 388 -13.56 31.39 -33.90
CA GLU A 388 -13.82 32.68 -34.52
C GLU A 388 -13.07 33.83 -33.85
N ARG A 389 -13.07 33.88 -32.50
CA ARG A 389 -12.30 34.89 -31.75
C ARG A 389 -10.80 34.80 -32.02
N ARG A 390 -10.24 33.57 -32.10
CA ARG A 390 -8.84 33.36 -32.45
C ARG A 390 -8.53 33.80 -33.88
N ALA A 391 -9.43 33.53 -34.84
CA ALA A 391 -9.27 33.98 -36.21
C ALA A 391 -9.29 35.50 -36.33
N ILE A 392 -10.21 36.18 -35.63
CA ILE A 392 -10.26 37.64 -35.58
C ILE A 392 -8.99 38.22 -34.94
N ALA A 393 -8.56 37.66 -33.80
CA ALA A 393 -7.35 38.13 -33.12
C ALA A 393 -6.07 37.91 -33.98
N MET A 394 -6.00 36.84 -34.79
CA MET A 394 -4.93 36.63 -35.71
C MET A 394 -4.96 37.64 -36.86
N GLN A 395 -6.14 37.95 -37.40
CA GLN A 395 -6.26 39.00 -38.43
C GLN A 395 -5.86 40.38 -37.89
N GLU A 396 -6.32 40.77 -36.72
CA GLU A 396 -5.93 42.02 -36.07
C GLU A 396 -4.42 42.09 -35.80
N ALA A 397 -3.80 40.96 -35.36
CA ALA A 397 -2.35 40.91 -35.15
C ALA A 397 -1.56 41.01 -36.47
N GLU A 398 -2.06 40.42 -37.54
CA GLU A 398 -1.46 40.48 -38.86
C GLU A 398 -1.58 41.89 -39.46
N GLU A 399 -2.73 42.56 -39.33
CA GLU A 399 -2.93 43.95 -39.73
C GLU A 399 -2.02 44.88 -38.93
N LEU A 400 -1.85 44.68 -37.65
CA LEU A 400 -0.99 45.47 -36.78
C LEU A 400 0.49 45.31 -37.20
N ALA A 401 0.91 44.08 -37.48
CA ALA A 401 2.26 43.78 -37.94
C ALA A 401 2.54 44.41 -39.33
N ALA A 402 1.57 44.34 -40.27
CA ALA A 402 1.64 44.98 -41.54
C ALA A 402 1.75 46.52 -41.47
N ALA A 403 0.97 47.13 -40.58
CA ALA A 403 1.01 48.55 -40.29
C ALA A 403 2.37 49.01 -39.71
N GLN A 404 2.93 48.19 -38.81
CA GLN A 404 4.27 48.45 -38.25
C GLN A 404 5.36 48.37 -39.29
N LEU A 405 5.32 47.36 -40.18
CA LEU A 405 6.26 47.23 -41.29
C LEU A 405 6.16 48.42 -42.28
N ALA A 406 4.94 48.83 -42.63
CA ALA A 406 4.72 50.00 -43.49
C ALA A 406 5.22 51.31 -42.84
N GLY A 407 5.08 51.43 -41.50
CA GLY A 407 5.62 52.55 -40.74
C GLY A 407 7.16 52.58 -40.72
N VAL A 408 7.81 51.45 -40.64
CA VAL A 408 9.27 51.31 -40.68
C VAL A 408 9.80 51.64 -42.08
N ASP A 409 9.12 51.15 -43.13
CA ASP A 409 9.50 51.47 -44.53
C ASP A 409 9.33 52.94 -44.80
N ALA A 410 8.27 53.59 -44.36
CA ALA A 410 8.08 55.04 -44.51
C ALA A 410 9.15 55.89 -43.78
N ALA A 411 9.54 55.46 -42.59
CA ALA A 411 10.59 56.11 -41.80
C ALA A 411 11.96 55.91 -42.42
N SER A 412 12.23 54.72 -43.00
CA SER A 412 13.48 54.44 -43.78
C SER A 412 13.60 55.25 -45.02
N GLN A 413 12.51 55.42 -45.79
CA GLN A 413 12.46 56.26 -47.00
C GLN A 413 12.61 57.76 -46.64
N ALA A 414 12.01 58.23 -45.52
CA ALA A 414 12.19 59.59 -45.07
C ALA A 414 13.63 59.90 -44.61
N ALA A 415 14.30 58.89 -43.98
CA ALA A 415 15.69 59.02 -43.55
C ALA A 415 16.64 59.05 -44.80
N ALA A 416 16.39 58.21 -45.83
CA ALA A 416 17.15 58.23 -47.08
C ALA A 416 16.98 59.54 -47.89
N ALA A 417 15.77 60.10 -47.91
CA ALA A 417 15.50 61.42 -48.52
C ALA A 417 16.13 62.59 -47.78
N ALA A 418 16.42 62.49 -46.54
CA ALA A 418 17.10 63.48 -45.73
C ALA A 418 18.64 63.44 -45.92
N ASP A 419 19.20 62.29 -46.21
CA ASP A 419 20.63 62.12 -46.50
C ASP A 419 21.02 62.62 -47.95
N ASP A 420 20.07 62.51 -48.87
CA ASP A 420 20.29 63.06 -50.28
C ASP A 420 20.13 64.59 -50.38
N ALA A 421 19.62 65.22 -49.30
CA ALA A 421 19.41 66.70 -49.31
C ALA A 421 20.53 67.46 -48.58
N ASN A 422 21.60 66.80 -48.07
CA ASN A 422 22.74 67.39 -47.42
C ASN A 422 24.01 67.20 -48.31
#